data_c693f98ea995e288a1f391ecfa00096e
#
_entry.id   c693f98ea995e288a1f391ecfa00096e
#
_cell.length_a   1.000
_cell.length_b   1.000
_cell.length_c   1.000
_cell.angle_alpha   90.00
_cell.angle_beta   90.00
_cell.angle_gamma   90.00
#
_symmetry.space_group_name_H-M   'P 1'
#
loop_
_entity.id
_entity.type
_entity.pdbx_description
1 polymer ?
#
loop_
_entity_poly.entity_id
_entity_poly.type
_entity_poly.pdbx_seq_one_letter_code
_entity_poly.pdbx_strand_id
1 'polypeptide(L)'
;MPDKDCPKCGHKLNKEGFDIPFETFLGFKGNKEPDIDLNFSGEYQANAHRYTEVIFGKGQTFKAGTIGTLAEKTAFGYVKNYYEERGQHKRYCEINRIVKGCTGVRRTTGQHPGGIIVLPMGEEIEKFTPVQHPANDVNSDIITTHFDYHSIDGNLLKLDILGHDDPTMIRMLEDLTGVDATTIPLDDPQVMSLFQSTEALGVKPEDIGGTRLGSLGIPEFGTEFAMQMLIDTHPTHFSDLVRIAGLAHGTDVWLGNAQTLIQEGKATISTAICTRDDIMTYLIGMGLESEMSFKIMEAV
;
A
#
# COMPACT_ATOMS: atom_id res chain seq x y z
N MET A 1 0.73 -0.68 -25.16
CA MET A 1 -0.26 -1.55 -25.83
C MET A 1 -0.93 -0.76 -26.96
N PRO A 2 -1.07 -1.27 -28.19
CA PRO A 2 -1.69 -0.53 -29.28
C PRO A 2 -3.20 -0.31 -29.02
N ASP A 3 -3.75 0.76 -29.58
CA ASP A 3 -5.18 1.02 -29.53
C ASP A 3 -5.94 -0.11 -30.25
N LYS A 4 -7.06 -0.53 -29.64
CA LYS A 4 -7.90 -1.58 -30.17
C LYS A 4 -9.35 -1.29 -29.89
N ASP A 5 -10.19 -1.55 -30.88
CA ASP A 5 -11.63 -1.42 -30.73
C ASP A 5 -12.27 -2.73 -30.28
N CYS A 6 -13.35 -2.62 -29.53
CA CYS A 6 -14.11 -3.79 -29.12
C CYS A 6 -14.69 -4.54 -30.33
N PRO A 7 -14.40 -5.84 -30.51
CA PRO A 7 -14.88 -6.57 -31.69
C PRO A 7 -16.41 -6.78 -31.71
N LYS A 8 -17.10 -6.52 -30.59
CA LYS A 8 -18.56 -6.67 -30.50
C LYS A 8 -19.32 -5.36 -30.74
N CYS A 9 -18.85 -4.24 -30.21
CA CYS A 9 -19.59 -2.97 -30.24
C CYS A 9 -18.84 -1.84 -30.95
N GLY A 10 -17.59 -2.03 -31.35
CA GLY A 10 -16.79 -1.02 -32.05
C GLY A 10 -16.31 0.14 -31.18
N HIS A 11 -16.61 0.15 -29.88
CA HIS A 11 -16.09 1.18 -28.99
C HIS A 11 -14.60 0.96 -28.74
N LYS A 12 -13.85 2.05 -28.63
CA LYS A 12 -12.45 2.03 -28.27
C LYS A 12 -12.28 1.43 -26.86
N LEU A 13 -11.40 0.46 -26.73
CA LEU A 13 -11.09 -0.14 -25.42
C LEU A 13 -10.22 0.81 -24.59
N ASN A 14 -10.55 0.97 -23.33
CA ASN A 14 -9.71 1.68 -22.39
C ASN A 14 -8.40 0.93 -22.18
N LYS A 15 -7.32 1.70 -22.02
CA LYS A 15 -5.99 1.17 -21.70
C LYS A 15 -5.62 1.64 -20.30
N GLU A 16 -5.19 0.72 -19.46
CA GLU A 16 -4.77 0.99 -18.08
C GLU A 16 -3.26 0.83 -17.92
N GLY A 17 -2.48 1.27 -18.85
CA GLY A 17 -1.03 1.45 -18.77
C GLY A 17 -0.16 0.24 -18.38
N PHE A 18 -0.62 -0.68 -17.54
CA PHE A 18 0.11 -1.85 -17.06
C PHE A 18 -0.78 -3.08 -17.01
N ASP A 19 -0.25 -4.24 -17.43
CA ASP A 19 -0.96 -5.53 -17.42
C ASP A 19 -0.53 -6.33 -16.19
N ILE A 20 -1.42 -6.42 -15.20
CA ILE A 20 -1.20 -7.21 -13.98
C ILE A 20 -1.92 -8.53 -14.14
N PRO A 21 -1.24 -9.68 -13.97
CA PRO A 21 -1.88 -10.97 -14.03
C PRO A 21 -2.99 -11.08 -12.98
N PHE A 22 -4.19 -11.47 -13.40
CA PHE A 22 -5.35 -11.57 -12.52
C PHE A 22 -5.16 -12.61 -11.40
N GLU A 23 -4.35 -13.61 -11.66
CA GLU A 23 -3.97 -14.65 -10.72
C GLU A 23 -3.27 -14.09 -9.47
N THR A 24 -2.66 -12.93 -9.55
CA THR A 24 -2.07 -12.23 -8.40
C THR A 24 -3.10 -11.93 -7.31
N PHE A 25 -4.35 -11.68 -7.71
CA PHE A 25 -5.44 -11.34 -6.78
C PHE A 25 -6.13 -12.58 -6.21
N LEU A 26 -6.41 -13.57 -7.03
CA LEU A 26 -7.24 -14.71 -6.65
C LEU A 26 -6.49 -16.06 -6.62
N GLY A 27 -5.23 -16.08 -7.01
CA GLY A 27 -4.49 -17.33 -7.25
C GLY A 27 -4.96 -18.06 -8.50
N PHE A 28 -4.23 -19.08 -8.91
CA PHE A 28 -4.56 -19.87 -10.11
C PHE A 28 -5.81 -20.74 -9.95
N LYS A 29 -6.21 -21.03 -8.73
CA LYS A 29 -7.39 -21.87 -8.40
C LYS A 29 -8.54 -21.08 -7.79
N GLY A 30 -8.43 -19.74 -7.72
CA GLY A 30 -9.43 -18.91 -7.06
C GLY A 30 -9.56 -19.17 -5.55
N ASN A 31 -8.48 -19.62 -4.92
CA ASN A 31 -8.42 -20.00 -3.51
C ASN A 31 -7.70 -18.97 -2.64
N LYS A 32 -7.33 -17.85 -3.20
CA LYS A 32 -6.79 -16.70 -2.47
C LYS A 32 -7.88 -15.66 -2.27
N GLU A 33 -8.05 -15.19 -1.05
CA GLU A 33 -8.87 -14.02 -0.77
C GLU A 33 -8.14 -12.75 -1.19
N PRO A 34 -8.78 -11.86 -1.96
CA PRO A 34 -8.12 -10.64 -2.40
C PRO A 34 -8.00 -9.63 -1.25
N ASP A 35 -6.87 -8.97 -1.14
CA ASP A 35 -6.78 -7.71 -0.40
C ASP A 35 -7.43 -6.60 -1.22
N ILE A 36 -8.39 -5.89 -0.62
CA ILE A 36 -9.14 -4.83 -1.29
C ILE A 36 -8.86 -3.51 -0.59
N ASP A 37 -8.01 -2.69 -1.21
CA ASP A 37 -7.71 -1.34 -0.78
C ASP A 37 -8.52 -0.34 -1.59
N LEU A 38 -9.28 0.50 -0.91
CA LEU A 38 -10.12 1.53 -1.52
C LEU A 38 -9.70 2.90 -1.00
N ASN A 39 -9.19 3.74 -1.89
CA ASN A 39 -8.74 5.09 -1.56
C ASN A 39 -9.87 6.09 -1.73
N PHE A 40 -10.29 6.69 -0.63
CA PHE A 40 -11.28 7.75 -0.59
C PHE A 40 -10.65 9.07 -0.15
N SER A 41 -11.32 10.18 -0.44
CA SER A 41 -11.00 11.45 0.21
C SER A 41 -11.03 11.28 1.72
N GLY A 42 -10.00 11.76 2.42
CA GLY A 42 -9.93 11.70 3.88
C GLY A 42 -11.14 12.34 4.56
N GLU A 43 -11.70 13.39 3.96
CA GLU A 43 -12.90 14.08 4.44
C GLU A 43 -14.18 13.23 4.30
N TYR A 44 -14.20 12.28 3.37
CA TYR A 44 -15.36 11.44 3.06
C TYR A 44 -15.25 10.00 3.59
N GLN A 45 -14.10 9.61 4.12
CA GLN A 45 -13.81 8.25 4.60
C GLN A 45 -14.87 7.72 5.57
N ALA A 46 -15.27 8.53 6.55
CA ALA A 46 -16.28 8.12 7.53
C ALA A 46 -17.65 7.84 6.89
N ASN A 47 -18.00 8.52 5.81
CA ASN A 47 -19.22 8.25 5.07
C ASN A 47 -19.10 6.94 4.28
N ALA A 48 -17.94 6.68 3.67
CA ALA A 48 -17.67 5.42 2.98
C ALA A 48 -17.77 4.23 3.94
N HIS A 49 -17.19 4.33 5.14
CA HIS A 49 -17.33 3.31 6.18
C HIS A 49 -18.80 3.03 6.53
N ARG A 50 -19.61 4.06 6.74
CA ARG A 50 -21.04 3.87 7.04
C ARG A 50 -21.81 3.28 5.86
N TYR A 51 -21.41 3.60 4.63
CA TYR A 51 -22.08 3.10 3.44
C TYR A 51 -21.89 1.60 3.23
N THR A 52 -20.86 0.99 3.82
CA THR A 52 -20.69 -0.47 3.80
C THR A 52 -21.90 -1.21 4.41
N GLU A 53 -22.52 -0.64 5.44
CA GLU A 53 -23.75 -1.22 6.00
C GLU A 53 -24.93 -1.16 5.04
N VAL A 54 -24.96 -0.18 4.14
CA VAL A 54 -26.00 -0.08 3.10
C VAL A 54 -25.80 -1.16 2.04
N ILE A 55 -24.54 -1.43 1.68
CA ILE A 55 -24.18 -2.42 0.64
C ILE A 55 -24.38 -3.85 1.16
N PHE A 56 -23.84 -4.15 2.34
CA PHE A 56 -23.75 -5.51 2.87
C PHE A 56 -24.88 -5.87 3.87
N GLY A 57 -25.58 -4.86 4.37
CA GLY A 57 -26.64 -5.03 5.36
C GLY A 57 -26.21 -4.60 6.76
N LYS A 58 -27.19 -4.13 7.53
CA LYS A 58 -26.98 -3.70 8.91
C LYS A 58 -26.55 -4.89 9.78
N GLY A 59 -25.47 -4.71 10.53
CA GLY A 59 -24.92 -5.76 11.39
C GLY A 59 -24.03 -6.78 10.65
N GLN A 60 -23.77 -6.57 9.33
CA GLN A 60 -22.90 -7.44 8.55
C GLN A 60 -21.51 -6.83 8.33
N THR A 61 -21.25 -5.60 8.82
CA THR A 61 -19.95 -4.94 8.73
C THR A 61 -19.51 -4.41 10.08
N PHE A 62 -18.24 -4.58 10.40
CA PHE A 62 -17.64 -4.14 11.66
C PHE A 62 -16.30 -3.48 11.39
N LYS A 63 -15.94 -2.47 12.16
CA LYS A 63 -14.58 -1.95 12.12
C LYS A 63 -13.60 -3.00 12.62
N ALA A 64 -12.46 -3.14 11.94
CA ALA A 64 -11.39 -4.02 12.39
C ALA A 64 -10.76 -3.47 13.66
N GLY A 65 -10.59 -4.32 14.66
CA GLY A 65 -9.83 -4.03 15.86
C GLY A 65 -8.33 -4.23 15.64
N THR A 66 -7.54 -3.56 16.44
CA THR A 66 -6.09 -3.76 16.51
C THR A 66 -5.66 -4.07 17.93
N ILE A 67 -4.61 -4.88 18.06
CA ILE A 67 -3.98 -5.16 19.34
C ILE A 67 -2.57 -4.57 19.32
N GLY A 68 -2.36 -3.52 20.11
CA GLY A 68 -1.05 -2.92 20.29
C GLY A 68 -0.17 -3.76 21.19
N THR A 69 1.01 -4.14 20.72
CA THR A 69 2.01 -4.88 21.48
C THR A 69 3.19 -3.97 21.85
N LEU A 70 3.96 -4.40 22.84
CA LEU A 70 5.14 -3.67 23.29
C LEU A 70 6.29 -3.90 22.31
N ALA A 71 6.69 -2.82 21.60
CA ALA A 71 7.83 -2.86 20.69
C ALA A 71 9.17 -2.92 21.45
N GLU A 72 10.19 -3.52 20.86
CA GLU A 72 11.51 -3.72 21.46
C GLU A 72 12.12 -2.41 22.00
N LYS A 73 12.09 -1.34 21.18
CA LYS A 73 12.62 -0.02 21.60
C LYS A 73 11.90 0.55 22.82
N THR A 74 10.60 0.38 22.91
CA THR A 74 9.78 0.83 24.04
C THR A 74 10.05 -0.05 25.27
N ALA A 75 10.14 -1.36 25.09
CA ALA A 75 10.50 -2.30 26.15
C ALA A 75 11.87 -1.98 26.73
N PHE A 76 12.86 -1.65 25.88
CA PHE A 76 14.18 -1.23 26.31
C PHE A 76 14.12 0.01 27.20
N GLY A 77 13.37 1.03 26.81
CA GLY A 77 13.17 2.22 27.62
C GLY A 77 12.58 1.90 29.00
N TYR A 78 11.56 1.08 29.06
CA TYR A 78 10.95 0.67 30.34
C TYR A 78 11.91 -0.11 31.24
N VAL A 79 12.62 -1.08 30.70
CA VAL A 79 13.56 -1.88 31.49
C VAL A 79 14.72 -1.02 32.01
N LYS A 80 15.24 -0.13 31.17
CA LYS A 80 16.30 0.79 31.57
C LYS A 80 15.82 1.72 32.68
N ASN A 81 14.68 2.39 32.51
CA ASN A 81 14.12 3.30 33.50
C ASN A 81 13.81 2.59 34.82
N TYR A 82 13.29 1.36 34.77
CA TYR A 82 13.03 0.54 35.97
C TYR A 82 14.26 0.36 36.84
N TYR A 83 15.41 0.12 36.23
CA TYR A 83 16.66 -0.04 36.96
C TYR A 83 17.23 1.32 37.42
N GLU A 84 17.16 2.34 36.62
CA GLU A 84 17.62 3.71 36.96
C GLU A 84 16.87 4.28 38.17
N GLU A 85 15.55 4.16 38.20
CA GLU A 85 14.71 4.57 39.34
C GLU A 85 15.07 3.87 40.68
N ARG A 86 15.66 2.69 40.57
CA ARG A 86 16.10 1.89 41.74
C ARG A 86 17.58 2.02 42.04
N GLY A 87 18.28 2.94 41.38
CA GLY A 87 19.70 3.16 41.52
C GLY A 87 20.54 1.94 41.10
N GLN A 88 20.01 1.07 40.25
CA GLN A 88 20.70 -0.15 39.82
C GLN A 88 21.23 0.02 38.39
N HIS A 89 22.51 -0.18 38.19
CA HIS A 89 23.12 -0.21 36.89
C HIS A 89 23.29 -1.67 36.41
N LYS A 90 22.65 -2.01 35.30
CA LYS A 90 22.75 -3.32 34.66
C LYS A 90 23.53 -3.22 33.35
N ARG A 91 24.22 -4.31 33.01
CA ARG A 91 24.90 -4.41 31.72
C ARG A 91 23.86 -4.45 30.60
N TYR A 92 24.23 -3.94 29.44
CA TYR A 92 23.37 -3.90 28.24
C TYR A 92 22.79 -5.29 27.88
N CYS A 93 23.61 -6.36 27.99
CA CYS A 93 23.16 -7.74 27.73
C CYS A 93 22.06 -8.21 28.71
N GLU A 94 22.10 -7.80 29.97
CA GLU A 94 21.05 -8.14 30.95
C GLU A 94 19.77 -7.35 30.69
N ILE A 95 19.88 -6.07 30.32
CA ILE A 95 18.74 -5.27 29.91
C ILE A 95 18.08 -5.93 28.70
N ASN A 96 18.84 -6.26 27.65
CA ASN A 96 18.33 -6.91 26.45
C ASN A 96 17.69 -8.27 26.71
N ARG A 97 18.23 -9.06 27.63
CA ARG A 97 17.63 -10.34 28.02
C ARG A 97 16.21 -10.15 28.54
N ILE A 98 15.99 -9.15 29.38
CA ILE A 98 14.65 -8.83 29.91
C ILE A 98 13.75 -8.22 28.82
N VAL A 99 14.30 -7.33 28.00
CA VAL A 99 13.58 -6.71 26.86
C VAL A 99 12.98 -7.75 25.93
N LYS A 100 13.74 -8.82 25.60
CA LYS A 100 13.23 -9.94 24.81
C LYS A 100 12.00 -10.62 25.41
N GLY A 101 11.94 -10.71 26.75
CA GLY A 101 10.77 -11.26 27.44
C GLY A 101 9.58 -10.29 27.53
N CYS A 102 9.81 -9.00 27.33
CA CYS A 102 8.77 -7.96 27.34
C CYS A 102 8.24 -7.61 25.94
N THR A 103 9.05 -7.84 24.91
CA THR A 103 8.69 -7.55 23.53
C THR A 103 7.54 -8.44 23.07
N GLY A 104 6.54 -7.83 22.39
CA GLY A 104 5.37 -8.54 21.89
C GLY A 104 4.25 -8.74 22.92
N VAL A 105 4.44 -8.33 24.17
CA VAL A 105 3.36 -8.38 25.17
C VAL A 105 2.23 -7.45 24.74
N ARG A 106 1.01 -7.97 24.74
CA ARG A 106 -0.23 -7.21 24.40
C ARG A 106 -0.46 -6.14 25.45
N ARG A 107 -0.71 -4.92 25.01
CA ARG A 107 -0.82 -3.76 25.89
C ARG A 107 -2.15 -3.02 25.75
N THR A 108 -2.54 -2.71 24.53
CA THR A 108 -3.72 -1.88 24.24
C THR A 108 -4.54 -2.49 23.12
N THR A 109 -5.81 -2.13 23.10
CA THR A 109 -6.69 -2.35 21.96
C THR A 109 -7.00 -1.02 21.28
N GLY A 110 -7.20 -1.05 19.99
CA GLY A 110 -7.51 0.12 19.17
C GLY A 110 -8.40 -0.25 18.00
N GLN A 111 -8.63 0.70 17.12
CA GLN A 111 -9.31 0.49 15.85
C GLN A 111 -8.33 0.60 14.69
N HIS A 112 -8.51 -0.22 13.67
CA HIS A 112 -7.78 -0.08 12.43
C HIS A 112 -8.26 1.18 11.70
N PRO A 113 -7.38 2.02 11.13
CA PRO A 113 -7.78 3.30 10.53
C PRO A 113 -8.68 3.15 9.30
N GLY A 114 -8.58 2.07 8.55
CA GLY A 114 -9.33 1.83 7.31
C GLY A 114 -10.07 0.50 7.24
N GLY A 115 -9.73 -0.47 8.08
CA GLY A 115 -10.22 -1.84 7.98
C GLY A 115 -11.69 -1.99 8.36
N ILE A 116 -12.47 -2.54 7.45
CA ILE A 116 -13.86 -2.96 7.65
C ILE A 116 -13.94 -4.46 7.40
N ILE A 117 -14.40 -5.19 8.40
CA ILE A 117 -14.66 -6.63 8.31
C ILE A 117 -16.07 -6.84 7.78
N VAL A 118 -16.21 -7.64 6.74
CA VAL A 118 -17.48 -8.02 6.13
C VAL A 118 -17.77 -9.48 6.45
N LEU A 119 -18.95 -9.72 7.03
CA LEU A 119 -19.43 -11.07 7.35
C LEU A 119 -20.14 -11.72 6.16
N PRO A 120 -20.08 -13.03 6.05
CA PRO A 120 -21.00 -13.77 5.19
C PRO A 120 -22.47 -13.47 5.56
N MET A 121 -23.33 -13.41 4.55
CA MET A 121 -24.73 -13.07 4.75
C MET A 121 -25.41 -14.05 5.71
N GLY A 122 -26.04 -13.50 6.74
CA GLY A 122 -26.78 -14.28 7.74
C GLY A 122 -25.93 -14.86 8.88
N GLU A 123 -24.63 -14.59 8.89
CA GLU A 123 -23.77 -14.97 10.00
C GLU A 123 -23.68 -13.87 11.07
N GLU A 124 -23.36 -14.28 12.29
CA GLU A 124 -23.16 -13.41 13.45
C GLU A 124 -21.68 -13.28 13.76
N ILE A 125 -21.23 -12.07 14.11
CA ILE A 125 -19.81 -11.78 14.36
C ILE A 125 -19.23 -12.60 15.51
N GLU A 126 -20.06 -12.93 16.50
CA GLU A 126 -19.66 -13.67 17.69
C GLU A 126 -19.20 -15.11 17.40
N LYS A 127 -19.54 -15.64 16.21
CA LYS A 127 -19.02 -16.93 15.75
C LYS A 127 -17.53 -16.87 15.38
N PHE A 128 -17.03 -15.69 15.04
CA PHE A 128 -15.67 -15.46 14.56
C PHE A 128 -14.79 -14.77 15.60
N THR A 129 -15.32 -13.76 16.27
CA THR A 129 -14.56 -12.93 17.21
C THR A 129 -15.49 -12.24 18.19
N PRO A 130 -15.07 -12.03 19.45
CA PRO A 130 -15.74 -11.07 20.31
C PRO A 130 -15.70 -9.67 19.72
N VAL A 131 -16.63 -8.83 20.12
CA VAL A 131 -16.62 -7.40 19.81
C VAL A 131 -16.30 -6.58 21.04
N GLN A 132 -15.80 -5.36 20.83
CA GLN A 132 -15.37 -4.49 21.93
C GLN A 132 -15.54 -3.01 21.59
N HIS A 133 -15.58 -2.18 22.63
CA HIS A 133 -15.30 -0.76 22.51
C HIS A 133 -13.76 -0.56 22.56
N PRO A 134 -13.13 0.00 21.51
CA PRO A 134 -11.68 0.17 21.46
C PRO A 134 -11.21 1.07 22.60
N ALA A 135 -10.02 0.81 23.13
CA ALA A 135 -9.44 1.52 24.28
C ALA A 135 -10.32 1.53 25.55
N ASN A 136 -11.27 0.60 25.67
CA ASN A 136 -12.25 0.52 26.76
C ASN A 136 -13.16 1.78 26.92
N ASP A 137 -13.33 2.54 25.84
CA ASP A 137 -14.22 3.71 25.84
C ASP A 137 -15.65 3.29 25.61
N VAL A 138 -16.35 2.98 26.70
CA VAL A 138 -17.76 2.54 26.67
C VAL A 138 -18.75 3.66 26.29
N ASN A 139 -18.30 4.91 26.24
CA ASN A 139 -19.12 6.03 25.80
C ASN A 139 -19.08 6.23 24.28
N SER A 140 -18.20 5.54 23.60
CA SER A 140 -18.12 5.57 22.14
C SER A 140 -19.12 4.61 21.53
N ASP A 141 -19.82 5.06 20.47
CA ASP A 141 -20.70 4.21 19.66
C ASP A 141 -19.91 3.25 18.74
N ILE A 142 -18.56 3.37 18.73
CA ILE A 142 -17.70 2.56 17.88
C ILE A 142 -17.55 1.16 18.50
N ILE A 143 -17.92 0.15 17.73
CA ILE A 143 -17.70 -1.26 18.04
C ILE A 143 -16.71 -1.83 17.02
N THR A 144 -15.68 -2.53 17.52
CA THR A 144 -14.68 -3.20 16.68
C THR A 144 -14.64 -4.69 16.96
N THR A 145 -14.07 -5.45 16.04
CA THR A 145 -13.65 -6.82 16.31
C THR A 145 -12.55 -6.81 17.36
N HIS A 146 -12.43 -7.88 18.15
CA HIS A 146 -11.41 -7.99 19.20
C HIS A 146 -10.16 -8.72 18.71
N PHE A 147 -10.32 -9.85 18.02
CA PHE A 147 -9.17 -10.58 17.51
C PHE A 147 -8.48 -9.78 16.41
N ASP A 148 -7.17 -9.88 16.36
CA ASP A 148 -6.40 -9.37 15.24
C ASP A 148 -6.87 -10.02 13.94
N TYR A 149 -6.98 -9.22 12.87
CA TYR A 149 -7.52 -9.69 11.59
C TYR A 149 -6.77 -10.92 11.05
N HIS A 150 -5.45 -10.97 11.16
CA HIS A 150 -4.66 -12.11 10.70
C HIS A 150 -4.98 -13.44 11.43
N SER A 151 -5.70 -13.38 12.53
CA SER A 151 -6.17 -14.57 13.23
C SER A 151 -7.55 -15.07 12.73
N ILE A 152 -8.25 -14.28 11.92
CA ILE A 152 -9.62 -14.55 11.44
C ILE A 152 -9.78 -14.34 9.93
N ASP A 153 -8.71 -14.03 9.22
CA ASP A 153 -8.71 -13.69 7.77
C ASP A 153 -9.19 -14.83 6.88
N GLY A 154 -8.93 -16.08 7.22
CA GLY A 154 -9.37 -17.23 6.44
C GLY A 154 -10.90 -17.44 6.35
N ASN A 155 -11.72 -16.63 7.01
CA ASN A 155 -13.16 -16.78 7.07
C ASN A 155 -13.95 -15.48 6.79
N LEU A 156 -13.27 -14.33 6.76
CA LEU A 156 -13.89 -13.02 6.69
C LEU A 156 -13.18 -12.15 5.65
N LEU A 157 -13.95 -11.41 4.87
CA LEU A 157 -13.39 -10.42 3.95
C LEU A 157 -13.07 -9.12 4.71
N LYS A 158 -11.90 -8.57 4.46
CA LYS A 158 -11.52 -7.24 4.91
C LYS A 158 -11.49 -6.27 3.74
N LEU A 159 -12.11 -5.11 3.93
CA LEU A 159 -11.97 -3.96 3.05
C LEU A 159 -11.14 -2.92 3.78
N ASP A 160 -10.04 -2.48 3.18
CA ASP A 160 -9.27 -1.35 3.66
C ASP A 160 -9.75 -0.07 2.96
N ILE A 161 -10.64 0.65 3.63
CA ILE A 161 -11.19 1.93 3.16
C ILE A 161 -10.34 3.04 3.75
N LEU A 162 -9.38 3.49 2.95
CA LEU A 162 -8.33 4.42 3.36
C LEU A 162 -8.70 5.85 3.00
N GLY A 163 -8.41 6.79 3.89
CA GLY A 163 -8.53 8.23 3.64
C GLY A 163 -7.21 8.80 3.16
N HIS A 164 -7.20 9.36 1.94
CA HIS A 164 -6.04 9.98 1.31
C HIS A 164 -6.33 11.40 0.89
N ASP A 165 -5.27 12.19 0.73
CA ASP A 165 -5.37 13.55 0.20
C ASP A 165 -5.53 13.56 -1.32
N ASP A 166 -5.00 12.56 -2.02
CA ASP A 166 -5.02 12.50 -3.48
C ASP A 166 -6.43 12.53 -4.10
N PRO A 167 -7.40 11.73 -3.64
CA PRO A 167 -8.77 11.82 -4.14
C PRO A 167 -9.41 13.19 -3.88
N THR A 168 -9.07 13.85 -2.77
CA THR A 168 -9.53 15.21 -2.44
C THR A 168 -8.98 16.21 -3.44
N MET A 169 -7.67 16.14 -3.74
CA MET A 169 -7.01 17.02 -4.70
C MET A 169 -7.51 16.80 -6.13
N ILE A 170 -7.68 15.55 -6.53
CA ILE A 170 -8.24 15.22 -7.85
C ILE A 170 -9.64 15.80 -7.99
N ARG A 171 -10.51 15.61 -6.99
CA ARG A 171 -11.86 16.17 -7.01
C ARG A 171 -11.86 17.70 -7.09
N MET A 172 -11.01 18.35 -6.34
CA MET A 172 -10.85 19.82 -6.40
C MET A 172 -10.42 20.26 -7.80
N LEU A 173 -9.47 19.56 -8.42
CA LEU A 173 -9.04 19.88 -9.79
C LEU A 173 -10.14 19.64 -10.82
N GLU A 174 -10.94 18.60 -10.69
CA GLU A 174 -12.12 18.36 -11.52
C GLU A 174 -13.12 19.52 -11.40
N ASP A 175 -13.42 19.95 -10.18
CA ASP A 175 -14.36 21.05 -9.93
C ASP A 175 -13.84 22.39 -10.48
N LEU A 176 -12.53 22.63 -10.44
CA LEU A 176 -11.92 23.85 -10.95
C LEU A 176 -11.78 23.87 -12.49
N THR A 177 -11.50 22.74 -13.10
CA THR A 177 -11.19 22.65 -14.54
C THR A 177 -12.37 22.18 -15.39
N GLY A 178 -13.34 21.50 -14.79
CA GLY A 178 -14.41 20.81 -15.49
C GLY A 178 -13.95 19.55 -16.26
N VAL A 179 -12.71 19.08 -16.02
CA VAL A 179 -12.15 17.90 -16.67
C VAL A 179 -12.35 16.69 -15.77
N ASP A 180 -12.92 15.61 -16.31
CA ASP A 180 -13.04 14.32 -15.64
C ASP A 180 -11.67 13.63 -15.66
N ALA A 181 -11.10 13.37 -14.48
CA ALA A 181 -9.78 12.76 -14.32
C ALA A 181 -9.66 11.38 -14.98
N THR A 182 -10.75 10.63 -15.07
CA THR A 182 -10.79 9.31 -15.71
C THR A 182 -10.60 9.36 -17.24
N THR A 183 -10.76 10.53 -17.83
CA THR A 183 -10.60 10.75 -19.29
C THR A 183 -9.19 11.18 -19.67
N ILE A 184 -8.31 11.47 -18.70
CA ILE A 184 -6.95 11.94 -18.95
C ILE A 184 -6.09 10.75 -19.44
N PRO A 185 -5.42 10.89 -20.60
CA PRO A 185 -4.54 9.84 -21.10
C PRO A 185 -3.30 9.67 -20.21
N LEU A 186 -2.91 8.42 -19.95
CA LEU A 186 -1.74 8.08 -19.12
C LEU A 186 -0.40 8.16 -19.89
N ASP A 187 -0.44 8.47 -21.19
CA ASP A 187 0.72 8.48 -22.08
C ASP A 187 1.03 9.88 -22.65
N ASP A 188 0.52 10.94 -22.01
CA ASP A 188 0.82 12.30 -22.43
C ASP A 188 2.32 12.62 -22.29
N PRO A 189 3.03 12.96 -23.38
CA PRO A 189 4.48 13.19 -23.35
C PRO A 189 4.90 14.38 -22.48
N GLN A 190 4.07 15.42 -22.36
CA GLN A 190 4.39 16.58 -21.54
C GLN A 190 4.27 16.23 -20.06
N VAL A 191 3.24 15.47 -19.69
CA VAL A 191 3.11 14.96 -18.31
C VAL A 191 4.26 14.03 -17.97
N MET A 192 4.63 13.10 -18.86
CA MET A 192 5.77 12.21 -18.64
C MET A 192 7.10 12.96 -18.50
N SER A 193 7.28 14.10 -19.17
CA SER A 193 8.49 14.90 -19.04
C SER A 193 8.68 15.51 -17.65
N LEU A 194 7.64 15.63 -16.84
CA LEU A 194 7.72 16.10 -15.44
C LEU A 194 8.58 15.19 -14.55
N PHE A 195 8.68 13.93 -14.91
CA PHE A 195 9.52 12.95 -14.20
C PHE A 195 10.99 13.01 -14.60
N GLN A 196 11.36 13.90 -15.55
CA GLN A 196 12.72 14.11 -16.04
C GLN A 196 13.18 15.56 -15.92
N SER A 197 12.26 16.54 -16.00
CA SER A 197 12.60 17.96 -15.95
C SER A 197 11.42 18.81 -15.45
N THR A 198 11.67 20.12 -15.29
CA THR A 198 10.66 21.13 -14.92
C THR A 198 10.15 21.92 -16.13
N GLU A 199 10.65 21.64 -17.32
CA GLU A 199 10.39 22.46 -18.52
C GLU A 199 8.90 22.56 -18.87
N ALA A 200 8.16 21.46 -18.77
CA ALA A 200 6.72 21.45 -19.06
C ALA A 200 5.88 22.35 -18.11
N LEU A 201 6.41 22.66 -16.92
CA LEU A 201 5.78 23.60 -15.98
C LEU A 201 6.18 25.06 -16.26
N GLY A 202 7.18 25.30 -17.11
CA GLY A 202 7.71 26.64 -17.38
C GLY A 202 8.40 27.29 -16.18
N VAL A 203 8.83 26.49 -15.18
CA VAL A 203 9.55 26.96 -14.00
C VAL A 203 11.00 26.49 -14.01
N LYS A 204 11.87 27.26 -13.40
CA LYS A 204 13.26 26.87 -13.25
C LYS A 204 13.50 26.18 -11.91
N PRO A 205 14.50 25.31 -11.81
CA PRO A 205 14.85 24.68 -10.54
C PRO A 205 15.01 25.65 -9.36
N GLU A 206 15.57 26.82 -9.63
CA GLU A 206 15.79 27.86 -8.61
C GLU A 206 14.49 28.39 -8.02
N ASP A 207 13.40 28.38 -8.80
CA ASP A 207 12.08 28.87 -8.38
C ASP A 207 11.36 27.88 -7.44
N ILE A 208 11.79 26.62 -7.43
CA ILE A 208 11.20 25.51 -6.66
C ILE A 208 12.23 24.81 -5.75
N GLY A 209 13.10 25.58 -5.11
CA GLY A 209 14.05 25.07 -4.12
C GLY A 209 15.19 24.24 -4.67
N GLY A 210 15.52 24.38 -5.97
CA GLY A 210 16.62 23.66 -6.63
C GLY A 210 16.25 22.28 -7.14
N THR A 211 14.99 21.89 -7.06
CA THR A 211 14.50 20.60 -7.56
C THR A 211 14.55 20.55 -9.08
N ARG A 212 15.16 19.51 -9.63
CA ARG A 212 15.34 19.35 -11.07
C ARG A 212 14.14 18.71 -11.78
N LEU A 213 13.22 18.13 -11.04
CA LEU A 213 12.07 17.37 -11.56
C LEU A 213 10.76 18.09 -11.26
N GLY A 214 9.81 17.98 -12.18
CA GLY A 214 8.44 18.47 -12.00
C GLY A 214 7.57 17.60 -11.10
N SER A 215 8.09 16.50 -10.59
CA SER A 215 7.36 15.54 -9.75
C SER A 215 7.28 15.90 -8.27
N LEU A 216 7.86 17.04 -7.83
CA LEU A 216 7.91 17.45 -6.42
C LEU A 216 6.55 17.41 -5.71
N GLY A 217 5.49 17.84 -6.39
CA GLY A 217 4.11 17.84 -5.84
C GLY A 217 3.32 16.56 -6.09
N ILE A 218 3.91 15.55 -6.74
CA ILE A 218 3.23 14.29 -7.04
C ILE A 218 3.43 13.33 -5.86
N PRO A 219 2.36 12.80 -5.25
CA PRO A 219 2.46 11.85 -4.15
C PRO A 219 3.36 10.66 -4.49
N GLU A 220 4.13 10.20 -3.51
CA GLU A 220 5.15 9.15 -3.60
C GLU A 220 6.35 9.46 -4.51
N PHE A 221 6.18 10.24 -5.58
CA PHE A 221 7.26 10.62 -6.53
C PHE A 221 7.96 11.94 -6.19
N GLY A 222 7.44 12.70 -5.22
CA GLY A 222 8.01 13.98 -4.77
C GLY A 222 9.00 13.87 -3.59
N THR A 223 9.28 12.68 -3.09
CA THR A 223 10.29 12.49 -2.05
C THR A 223 11.71 12.53 -2.65
N GLU A 224 12.72 12.94 -1.87
CA GLU A 224 14.10 12.95 -2.33
C GLU A 224 14.55 11.57 -2.84
N PHE A 225 14.16 10.51 -2.14
CA PHE A 225 14.47 9.14 -2.53
C PHE A 225 13.86 8.77 -3.89
N ALA A 226 12.56 9.03 -4.09
CA ALA A 226 11.88 8.74 -5.35
C ALA A 226 12.41 9.62 -6.50
N MET A 227 12.66 10.91 -6.25
CA MET A 227 13.24 11.80 -7.28
C MET A 227 14.63 11.35 -7.69
N GLN A 228 15.46 10.82 -6.77
CA GLN A 228 16.76 10.25 -7.13
C GLN A 228 16.59 8.99 -7.99
N MET A 229 15.63 8.13 -7.69
CA MET A 229 15.31 6.97 -8.54
C MET A 229 14.90 7.39 -9.96
N LEU A 230 14.10 8.44 -10.10
CA LEU A 230 13.68 9.00 -11.39
C LEU A 230 14.90 9.52 -12.18
N ILE A 231 15.85 10.18 -11.50
CA ILE A 231 17.10 10.64 -12.12
C ILE A 231 17.95 9.47 -12.60
N ASP A 232 18.05 8.42 -11.80
CA ASP A 232 18.88 7.25 -12.14
C ASP A 232 18.26 6.40 -13.26
N THR A 233 16.93 6.36 -13.37
CA THR A 233 16.21 5.46 -14.28
C THR A 233 15.73 6.10 -15.59
N HIS A 234 15.57 7.43 -15.63
CA HIS A 234 15.08 8.18 -16.79
C HIS A 234 13.79 7.60 -17.40
N PRO A 235 12.66 7.54 -16.66
CA PRO A 235 11.43 6.93 -17.15
C PRO A 235 10.87 7.66 -18.38
N THR A 236 10.41 6.91 -19.37
CA THR A 236 9.83 7.43 -20.61
C THR A 236 8.39 7.02 -20.82
N HIS A 237 7.93 5.98 -20.10
CA HIS A 237 6.59 5.42 -20.21
C HIS A 237 5.92 5.31 -18.83
N PHE A 238 4.61 5.31 -18.81
CA PHE A 238 3.85 5.11 -17.57
C PHE A 238 4.21 3.78 -16.87
N SER A 239 4.46 2.71 -17.63
CA SER A 239 4.92 1.43 -17.08
C SER A 239 6.25 1.53 -16.33
N ASP A 240 7.12 2.45 -16.69
CA ASP A 240 8.37 2.69 -15.96
C ASP A 240 8.08 3.27 -14.57
N LEU A 241 7.07 4.15 -14.45
CA LEU A 241 6.65 4.72 -13.17
C LEU A 241 6.08 3.64 -12.24
N VAL A 242 5.29 2.70 -12.76
CA VAL A 242 4.78 1.56 -11.99
C VAL A 242 5.94 0.71 -11.45
N ARG A 243 6.95 0.47 -12.26
CA ARG A 243 8.15 -0.29 -11.87
C ARG A 243 8.98 0.45 -10.82
N ILE A 244 9.17 1.76 -10.99
CA ILE A 244 9.87 2.60 -10.00
C ILE A 244 9.11 2.60 -8.67
N ALA A 245 7.78 2.72 -8.69
CA ALA A 245 6.95 2.60 -7.50
C ALA A 245 7.14 1.24 -6.82
N GLY A 246 7.18 0.14 -7.58
CA GLY A 246 7.48 -1.19 -7.05
C GLY A 246 8.83 -1.28 -6.35
N LEU A 247 9.88 -0.72 -6.95
CA LEU A 247 11.23 -0.67 -6.37
C LEU A 247 11.35 0.26 -5.17
N ALA A 248 10.46 1.24 -5.03
CA ALA A 248 10.42 2.14 -3.88
C ALA A 248 9.81 1.49 -2.62
N HIS A 249 9.09 0.39 -2.79
CA HIS A 249 8.47 -0.37 -1.70
C HIS A 249 9.30 -1.63 -1.41
N GLY A 250 9.77 -1.74 -0.20
CA GLY A 250 10.54 -2.90 0.25
C GLY A 250 11.94 -2.54 0.72
N THR A 251 12.47 -3.40 1.58
CA THR A 251 13.79 -3.24 2.17
C THR A 251 14.85 -3.76 1.20
N ASP A 252 15.88 -2.96 0.92
CA ASP A 252 17.05 -3.34 0.13
C ASP A 252 16.78 -3.80 -1.33
N VAL A 253 15.63 -3.43 -1.90
CA VAL A 253 15.33 -3.77 -3.31
C VAL A 253 15.93 -2.78 -4.31
N TRP A 254 16.05 -1.52 -3.94
CA TRP A 254 16.65 -0.49 -4.80
C TRP A 254 18.13 -0.28 -4.51
N LEU A 255 18.48 0.25 -3.34
CA LEU A 255 19.85 0.62 -2.98
C LEU A 255 20.77 -0.61 -2.94
N GLY A 256 21.89 -0.52 -3.69
CA GLY A 256 22.86 -1.61 -3.76
C GLY A 256 22.38 -2.85 -4.52
N ASN A 257 21.19 -2.83 -5.08
CA ASN A 257 20.59 -3.92 -5.84
C ASN A 257 20.19 -3.47 -7.25
N ALA A 258 18.90 -3.21 -7.53
CA ALA A 258 18.46 -2.78 -8.86
C ALA A 258 19.17 -1.50 -9.33
N GLN A 259 19.42 -0.54 -8.44
CA GLN A 259 20.18 0.66 -8.72
C GLN A 259 21.57 0.33 -9.31
N THR A 260 22.31 -0.56 -8.67
CA THR A 260 23.65 -0.94 -9.13
C THR A 260 23.60 -1.60 -10.51
N LEU A 261 22.64 -2.49 -10.75
CA LEU A 261 22.48 -3.16 -12.04
C LEU A 261 22.18 -2.17 -13.17
N ILE A 262 21.36 -1.15 -12.89
CA ILE A 262 20.99 -0.12 -13.87
C ILE A 262 22.18 0.81 -14.11
N GLN A 263 22.88 1.27 -13.07
CA GLN A 263 24.03 2.14 -13.18
C GLN A 263 25.21 1.48 -13.92
N GLU A 264 25.39 0.17 -13.73
CA GLU A 264 26.41 -0.62 -14.44
C GLU A 264 25.99 -1.02 -15.87
N GLY A 265 24.78 -0.65 -16.30
CA GLY A 265 24.25 -0.99 -17.62
C GLY A 265 23.92 -2.48 -17.82
N LYS A 266 23.83 -3.24 -16.74
CA LYS A 266 23.45 -4.67 -16.76
C LYS A 266 21.96 -4.90 -16.91
N ALA A 267 21.15 -3.93 -16.51
CA ALA A 267 19.70 -3.92 -16.64
C ALA A 267 19.20 -2.51 -16.97
N THR A 268 17.99 -2.42 -17.44
CA THR A 268 17.20 -1.18 -17.56
C THR A 268 15.98 -1.28 -16.66
N ILE A 269 15.29 -0.17 -16.44
CA ILE A 269 14.02 -0.21 -15.68
C ILE A 269 13.00 -1.17 -16.31
N SER A 270 13.03 -1.35 -17.62
CA SER A 270 12.15 -2.25 -18.35
C SER A 270 12.53 -3.74 -18.27
N THR A 271 13.78 -4.05 -17.92
CA THR A 271 14.31 -5.42 -17.86
C THR A 271 14.61 -5.90 -16.45
N ALA A 272 14.66 -4.99 -15.48
CA ALA A 272 14.82 -5.33 -14.08
C ALA A 272 13.54 -5.96 -13.51
N ILE A 273 13.70 -6.84 -12.55
CA ILE A 273 12.59 -7.32 -11.72
C ILE A 273 12.26 -6.21 -10.72
N CYS A 274 11.08 -5.61 -10.84
CA CYS A 274 10.69 -4.42 -10.11
C CYS A 274 9.48 -4.66 -9.19
N THR A 275 8.62 -5.63 -9.55
CA THR A 275 7.42 -6.01 -8.81
C THR A 275 7.41 -7.50 -8.52
N ARG A 276 6.61 -7.93 -7.55
CA ARG A 276 6.45 -9.37 -7.27
C ARG A 276 5.86 -10.11 -8.47
N ASP A 277 4.98 -9.47 -9.23
CA ASP A 277 4.42 -10.03 -10.47
C ASP A 277 5.49 -10.34 -11.51
N ASP A 278 6.52 -9.51 -11.59
CA ASP A 278 7.66 -9.77 -12.49
C ASP A 278 8.37 -11.07 -12.14
N ILE A 279 8.46 -11.43 -10.84
CA ILE A 279 9.04 -12.70 -10.41
C ILE A 279 8.21 -13.87 -10.95
N MET A 280 6.90 -13.83 -10.75
CA MET A 280 5.99 -14.89 -11.19
C MET A 280 6.05 -15.05 -12.70
N THR A 281 5.90 -13.97 -13.45
CA THR A 281 5.90 -14.00 -14.92
C THR A 281 7.24 -14.44 -15.49
N TYR A 282 8.35 -14.03 -14.88
CA TYR A 282 9.69 -14.49 -15.27
C TYR A 282 9.84 -15.99 -15.07
N LEU A 283 9.46 -16.51 -13.91
CA LEU A 283 9.58 -17.95 -13.61
C LEU A 283 8.72 -18.81 -14.54
N ILE A 284 7.48 -18.36 -14.83
CA ILE A 284 6.60 -19.01 -15.80
C ILE A 284 7.23 -19.00 -17.21
N GLY A 285 7.78 -17.84 -17.60
CA GLY A 285 8.50 -17.72 -18.89
C GLY A 285 9.72 -18.64 -19.01
N MET A 286 10.35 -18.97 -17.88
CA MET A 286 11.46 -19.93 -17.81
C MET A 286 11.00 -21.40 -17.75
N GLY A 287 9.69 -21.64 -17.77
CA GLY A 287 9.11 -22.97 -17.82
C GLY A 287 8.77 -23.58 -16.46
N LEU A 288 8.82 -22.80 -15.38
CA LEU A 288 8.34 -23.27 -14.09
C LEU A 288 6.80 -23.31 -14.06
N GLU A 289 6.28 -24.30 -13.36
CA GLU A 289 4.83 -24.48 -13.19
C GLU A 289 4.20 -23.24 -12.52
N SER A 290 3.03 -22.81 -13.01
CA SER A 290 2.41 -21.52 -12.66
C SER A 290 2.08 -21.40 -11.17
N GLU A 291 1.53 -22.44 -10.55
CA GLU A 291 1.19 -22.42 -9.12
C GLU A 291 2.45 -22.36 -8.24
N MET A 292 3.52 -23.04 -8.65
CA MET A 292 4.80 -22.95 -7.94
C MET A 292 5.42 -21.56 -8.08
N SER A 293 5.36 -20.97 -9.27
CA SER A 293 5.83 -19.59 -9.52
C SER A 293 5.07 -18.58 -8.66
N PHE A 294 3.77 -18.77 -8.53
CA PHE A 294 2.91 -17.94 -7.65
C PHE A 294 3.32 -18.07 -6.17
N LYS A 295 3.52 -19.29 -5.67
CA LYS A 295 3.96 -19.52 -4.29
C LYS A 295 5.34 -18.93 -3.99
N ILE A 296 6.25 -18.97 -4.97
CA ILE A 296 7.55 -18.31 -4.85
C ILE A 296 7.37 -16.80 -4.77
N MET A 297 6.54 -16.21 -5.64
CA MET A 297 6.22 -14.79 -5.60
C MET A 297 5.63 -14.36 -4.23
N GLU A 298 4.74 -15.17 -3.65
CA GLU A 298 4.16 -14.85 -2.33
C GLU A 298 5.17 -14.97 -1.17
N ALA A 299 6.20 -15.79 -1.33
CA ALA A 299 7.22 -16.00 -0.30
C ALA A 299 8.31 -14.91 -0.27
N VAL A 300 8.40 -14.09 -1.32
CA VAL A 300 9.33 -12.95 -1.44
C VAL A 300 8.72 -11.69 -0.87
#